data_12cc498661ae14c28657fccb0613f11e
#
_entry.id   12cc498661ae14c28657fccb0613f11e
#
_cell.length_a   1.000
_cell.length_b   1.000
_cell.length_c   1.000
_cell.angle_alpha   90.00
_cell.angle_beta   90.00
_cell.angle_gamma   90.00
#
_symmetry.space_group_name_H-M   'P 1'
#
loop_
_entity.id
_entity.type
_entity.pdbx_description
1 polymer ?
#
loop_
_entity_poly.entity_id
_entity_poly.type
_entity_poly.pdbx_seq_one_letter_code
_entity_poly.pdbx_strand_id
1 'polypeptide(L)'
;MTFAEPQSIGISALCGLWFPVSRQAPGGAWMRLDAQSPEALLVPLAPGLLQGCGVLAAASLEPGVAHGLCLTSGTLALDGEREIEFNAHDRPTVTLDAGGPLSIDVNAALAYAAQQRLLAIGREHPQHPLNLAP
;
A
#
# COMPACT_ATOMS: atom_id res chain seq x y z
N MET A 1 3.69 -0.88 5.53
CA MET A 1 2.78 -0.92 4.35
C MET A 1 1.67 -1.92 4.62
N THR A 2 0.44 -1.57 4.30
CA THR A 2 -0.73 -2.45 4.47
C THR A 2 -0.94 -3.43 3.32
N PHE A 3 -0.39 -3.14 2.15
CA PHE A 3 -0.27 -4.07 1.04
C PHE A 3 0.99 -3.71 0.24
N ALA A 4 1.59 -4.71 -0.37
CA ALA A 4 2.83 -4.59 -1.12
C ALA A 4 2.81 -5.64 -2.24
N GLU A 5 2.44 -5.21 -3.43
CA GLU A 5 2.29 -6.09 -4.60
C GLU A 5 3.58 -6.06 -5.44
N PRO A 6 4.08 -7.23 -5.90
CA PRO A 6 5.34 -7.32 -6.64
C PRO A 6 5.36 -6.52 -7.96
N GLN A 7 4.19 -6.30 -8.56
CA GLN A 7 4.04 -5.53 -9.80
C GLN A 7 3.96 -4.02 -9.60
N SER A 8 4.04 -3.54 -8.35
CA SER A 8 4.03 -2.10 -8.06
C SER A 8 5.30 -1.41 -8.52
N ILE A 9 5.21 -0.10 -8.72
CA ILE A 9 6.34 0.79 -9.01
C ILE A 9 6.51 1.75 -7.84
N GLY A 10 7.73 2.25 -7.62
CA GLY A 10 8.04 3.20 -6.56
C GLY A 10 8.33 2.53 -5.22
N ILE A 11 8.13 3.25 -4.13
CA ILE A 11 8.42 2.78 -2.76
C ILE A 11 7.62 1.51 -2.43
N SER A 12 6.42 1.37 -2.98
CA SER A 12 5.59 0.17 -2.80
C SER A 12 6.23 -1.10 -3.34
N ALA A 13 7.02 -0.99 -4.42
CA ALA A 13 7.73 -2.11 -5.00
C ALA A 13 8.80 -2.70 -4.07
N LEU A 14 9.45 -1.87 -3.26
CA LEU A 14 10.48 -2.31 -2.31
C LEU A 14 9.96 -3.45 -1.42
N CYS A 15 8.87 -3.20 -0.74
CA CYS A 15 8.28 -4.19 0.15
C CYS A 15 7.65 -5.35 -0.64
N GLY A 16 7.00 -5.06 -1.77
CA GLY A 16 6.33 -6.07 -2.59
C GLY A 16 7.26 -7.11 -3.20
N LEU A 17 8.47 -6.70 -3.60
CA LEU A 17 9.47 -7.61 -4.15
C LEU A 17 10.21 -8.44 -3.08
N TRP A 18 10.29 -7.93 -1.84
CA TRP A 18 10.95 -8.62 -0.74
C TRP A 18 9.96 -9.40 0.13
N PHE A 19 8.83 -8.80 0.44
CA PHE A 19 7.83 -9.31 1.37
C PHE A 19 6.43 -9.04 0.84
N PRO A 20 5.95 -9.80 -0.17
CA PRO A 20 4.67 -9.52 -0.80
C PRO A 20 3.51 -9.69 0.18
N VAL A 21 2.66 -8.67 0.25
CA VAL A 21 1.42 -8.66 1.05
C VAL A 21 0.26 -8.31 0.14
N SER A 22 -0.64 -9.25 -0.07
CA SER A 22 -1.83 -9.01 -0.89
C SER A 22 -2.85 -8.12 -0.16
N ARG A 23 -3.72 -7.46 -0.92
CA ARG A 23 -4.81 -6.63 -0.36
C ARG A 23 -5.79 -7.41 0.50
N GLN A 24 -5.92 -8.71 0.26
CA GLN A 24 -6.80 -9.61 1.02
C GLN A 24 -6.11 -10.19 2.27
N ALA A 25 -4.80 -10.04 2.39
CA ALA A 25 -4.08 -10.52 3.56
C ALA A 25 -4.41 -9.64 4.78
N PRO A 26 -4.63 -10.23 5.95
CA PRO A 26 -4.96 -9.48 7.16
C PRO A 26 -3.77 -8.77 7.80
N GLY A 27 -2.64 -8.70 7.13
CA GLY A 27 -1.39 -8.15 7.65
C GLY A 27 -0.82 -7.04 6.79
N GLY A 28 0.35 -6.59 7.17
CA GLY A 28 1.19 -5.66 6.43
C GLY A 28 2.65 -6.07 6.51
N ALA A 29 3.52 -5.21 6.02
CA ALA A 29 4.96 -5.40 6.14
C ALA A 29 5.66 -4.07 6.41
N TRP A 30 6.80 -4.14 7.08
CA TRP A 30 7.72 -3.03 7.21
C TRP A 30 9.11 -3.42 6.69
N MET A 31 9.85 -2.41 6.27
CA MET A 31 11.21 -2.58 5.77
C MET A 31 12.09 -1.42 6.24
N ARG A 32 13.29 -1.74 6.65
CA ARG A 32 14.34 -0.77 6.96
C ARG A 32 15.41 -0.81 5.87
N LEU A 33 15.68 0.34 5.30
CA LEU A 33 16.67 0.50 4.25
C LEU A 33 17.96 1.08 4.82
N ASP A 34 19.08 0.64 4.25
CA ASP A 34 20.41 1.18 4.55
C ASP A 34 21.26 1.07 3.28
N ALA A 35 21.77 2.19 2.80
CA ALA A 35 22.62 2.23 1.61
C ALA A 35 23.92 1.42 1.75
N GLN A 36 24.34 1.12 2.98
CA GLN A 36 25.54 0.33 3.28
C GLN A 36 25.23 -1.16 3.51
N SER A 37 23.96 -1.58 3.39
CA SER A 37 23.61 -3.00 3.55
C SER A 37 24.29 -3.85 2.49
N PRO A 38 24.84 -5.02 2.87
CA PRO A 38 25.39 -5.98 1.91
C PRO A 38 24.30 -6.64 1.04
N GLU A 39 23.05 -6.60 1.49
CA GLU A 39 21.91 -7.11 0.73
C GLU A 39 21.17 -5.94 0.05
N ALA A 40 21.01 -6.02 -1.25
CA ALA A 40 20.33 -5.01 -2.04
C ALA A 40 19.28 -5.62 -2.97
N LEU A 41 18.17 -4.93 -3.11
CA LEU A 41 17.08 -5.25 -4.01
C LEU A 41 17.08 -4.31 -5.20
N LEU A 42 17.01 -4.83 -6.41
CA LEU A 42 16.82 -4.02 -7.62
C LEU A 42 15.34 -3.67 -7.78
N VAL A 43 15.01 -2.40 -7.71
CA VAL A 43 13.64 -1.91 -7.58
C VAL A 43 13.28 -0.96 -8.71
N PRO A 44 12.12 -1.13 -9.37
CA PRO A 44 11.58 -0.16 -10.32
C PRO A 44 10.99 1.05 -9.56
N LEU A 45 11.79 2.08 -9.31
CA LEU A 45 11.35 3.27 -8.59
C LEU A 45 10.50 4.22 -9.43
N ALA A 46 10.73 4.25 -10.75
CA ALA A 46 9.93 4.99 -11.72
C ALA A 46 9.98 4.28 -13.08
N PRO A 47 9.09 4.61 -14.02
CA PRO A 47 9.16 4.09 -15.38
C PRO A 47 10.55 4.31 -15.99
N GLY A 48 11.22 3.21 -16.39
CA GLY A 48 12.57 3.24 -16.95
C GLY A 48 13.70 3.43 -15.91
N LEU A 49 13.41 3.53 -14.60
CA LEU A 49 14.41 3.67 -13.55
C LEU A 49 14.42 2.44 -12.65
N LEU A 50 15.48 1.64 -12.76
CA LEU A 50 15.81 0.58 -11.82
C LEU A 50 16.91 1.06 -10.88
N GLN A 51 16.71 0.92 -9.57
CA GLN A 51 17.64 1.37 -8.54
C GLN A 51 17.93 0.24 -7.56
N GLY A 52 19.21 0.06 -7.23
CA GLY A 52 19.62 -0.80 -6.13
C GLY A 52 19.32 -0.12 -4.79
N CYS A 53 18.53 -0.80 -3.95
CA CYS A 53 18.18 -0.32 -2.61
C CYS A 53 18.67 -1.34 -1.57
N GLY A 54 19.57 -0.93 -0.68
CA GLY A 54 20.06 -1.79 0.40
C GLY A 54 18.95 -2.06 1.41
N VAL A 55 18.75 -3.32 1.79
CA VAL A 55 17.76 -3.77 2.76
C VAL A 55 18.46 -4.22 4.02
N LEU A 56 18.22 -3.55 5.13
CA LEU A 56 18.80 -3.90 6.43
C LEU A 56 17.94 -4.92 7.19
N ALA A 57 16.61 -4.75 7.14
CA ALA A 57 15.67 -5.63 7.80
C ALA A 57 14.28 -5.49 7.17
N ALA A 58 13.49 -6.56 7.23
CA ALA A 58 12.08 -6.54 6.86
C ALA A 58 11.33 -7.61 7.68
N ALA A 59 10.07 -7.33 8.02
CA ALA A 59 9.20 -8.29 8.69
C ALA A 59 7.73 -7.97 8.44
N SER A 60 6.86 -8.93 8.79
CA SER A 60 5.41 -8.73 8.78
C SER A 60 4.96 -7.75 9.86
N LEU A 61 3.86 -7.06 9.59
CA LEU A 61 3.09 -6.29 10.56
C LEU A 61 1.81 -7.06 10.88
N GLU A 62 1.61 -7.37 12.14
CA GLU A 62 0.38 -7.97 12.62
C GLU A 62 -0.63 -6.89 13.01
N PRO A 63 -1.93 -7.05 12.69
CA PRO A 63 -2.96 -6.11 13.10
C PRO A 63 -3.01 -5.93 14.61
N GLY A 64 -3.15 -4.70 15.08
CA GLY A 64 -3.26 -4.34 16.49
C GLY A 64 -1.94 -4.35 17.28
N VAL A 65 -0.84 -4.81 16.69
CA VAL A 65 0.47 -4.82 17.36
C VAL A 65 1.20 -3.49 17.09
N ALA A 66 1.65 -2.83 18.15
CA ALA A 66 2.41 -1.60 18.05
C ALA A 66 3.89 -1.90 17.80
N HIS A 67 4.44 -1.36 16.73
CA HIS A 67 5.84 -1.48 16.35
C HIS A 67 6.55 -0.14 16.58
N GLY A 68 7.57 -0.14 17.45
CA GLY A 68 8.40 1.03 17.70
C GLY A 68 9.34 1.30 16.51
N LEU A 69 9.47 2.57 16.15
CA LEU A 69 10.50 2.99 15.20
C LEU A 69 11.84 3.06 15.94
N CYS A 70 12.80 2.23 15.51
CA CYS A 70 14.15 2.18 16.10
C CYS A 70 15.03 3.34 15.59
N LEU A 71 14.50 4.57 15.63
CA LEU A 71 15.16 5.79 15.22
C LEU A 71 15.09 6.81 16.35
N THR A 72 16.17 7.56 16.55
CA THR A 72 16.24 8.60 17.57
C THR A 72 15.65 9.93 17.13
N SER A 73 15.62 10.19 15.83
CA SER A 73 15.02 11.39 15.26
C SER A 73 14.74 11.17 13.77
N GLY A 74 13.84 11.95 13.21
CA GLY A 74 13.51 11.89 11.79
C GLY A 74 12.19 12.58 11.48
N THR A 75 11.71 12.34 10.27
CA THR A 75 10.42 12.82 9.80
C THR A 75 9.57 11.64 9.35
N LEU A 76 8.34 11.56 9.83
CA LEU A 76 7.32 10.63 9.34
C LEU A 76 6.57 11.32 8.20
N ALA A 77 6.74 10.84 6.99
CA ALA A 77 5.95 11.27 5.84
C ALA A 77 4.71 10.39 5.72
N LEU A 78 3.53 11.00 5.79
CA LEU A 78 2.25 10.32 5.73
C LEU A 78 1.52 10.72 4.45
N ASP A 79 1.15 9.74 3.64
CA ASP A 79 0.35 9.92 2.41
C ASP A 79 0.99 10.89 1.36
N GLY A 80 2.26 11.24 1.52
CA GLY A 80 2.94 12.19 0.67
C GLY A 80 2.57 13.68 0.89
N GLU A 81 1.68 13.97 1.84
CA GLU A 81 1.17 15.32 2.08
C GLU A 81 1.43 15.83 3.50
N ARG A 82 1.60 14.94 4.47
CA ARG A 82 1.79 15.30 5.87
C ARG A 82 3.13 14.81 6.38
N GLU A 83 3.81 15.67 7.09
CA GLU A 83 5.08 15.38 7.74
C GLU A 83 4.98 15.64 9.24
N ILE A 84 5.53 14.72 10.03
CA ILE A 84 5.62 14.83 11.49
C ILE A 84 7.07 14.63 11.88
N GLU A 85 7.72 15.68 12.38
CA GLU A 85 9.06 15.57 12.94
C GLU A 85 9.01 14.92 14.32
N PHE A 86 10.01 14.10 14.63
CA PHE A 86 10.20 13.50 15.93
C PHE A 86 11.68 13.53 16.34
N ASN A 87 11.93 13.51 17.64
CA ASN A 87 13.25 13.55 18.24
C ASN A 87 13.44 12.43 19.27
N ALA A 88 14.56 12.39 19.96
CA ALA A 88 14.95 11.32 20.89
C ALA A 88 14.00 11.16 22.11
N HIS A 89 13.18 12.16 22.44
CA HIS A 89 12.21 12.11 23.53
C HIS A 89 10.88 11.51 23.05
N ASP A 90 10.61 11.60 21.77
CA ASP A 90 9.45 11.01 21.16
C ASP A 90 9.72 9.50 20.91
N ARG A 91 8.74 8.67 21.12
CA ARG A 91 8.84 7.22 20.84
C ARG A 91 7.73 6.81 19.88
N PRO A 92 7.84 7.21 18.62
CA PRO A 92 6.79 6.93 17.67
C PRO A 92 6.63 5.42 17.45
N THR A 93 5.38 5.01 17.39
CA THR A 93 4.99 3.64 17.07
C THR A 93 4.08 3.61 15.87
N VAL A 94 4.12 2.53 15.12
CA VAL A 94 3.20 2.24 14.02
C VAL A 94 2.36 1.04 14.39
N THR A 95 1.05 1.17 14.26
CA THR A 95 0.11 0.07 14.47
C THR A 95 -0.72 -0.11 13.20
N LEU A 96 -0.83 -1.34 12.73
CA LEU A 96 -1.73 -1.69 11.64
C LEU A 96 -3.15 -1.82 12.19
N ASP A 97 -4.05 -0.99 11.70
CA ASP A 97 -5.48 -1.07 12.02
C ASP A 97 -6.24 -1.70 10.84
N ALA A 98 -7.00 -2.76 11.12
CA ALA A 98 -7.85 -3.42 10.14
C ALA A 98 -9.18 -2.68 9.89
N GLY A 99 -9.52 -1.68 10.71
CA GLY A 99 -10.72 -0.85 10.62
C GLY A 99 -10.62 0.32 9.64
N GLY A 100 -9.77 0.23 8.62
CA GLY A 100 -9.57 1.28 7.62
C GLY A 100 -10.81 1.59 6.77
N PRO A 101 -10.75 2.64 5.92
CA PRO A 101 -11.85 3.01 5.04
C PRO A 101 -12.14 1.89 4.05
N LEU A 102 -13.42 1.75 3.70
CA LEU A 102 -13.85 0.81 2.68
C LEU A 102 -13.37 1.30 1.31
N SER A 103 -12.81 0.40 0.53
CA SER A 103 -12.47 0.64 -0.87
C SER A 103 -13.34 -0.19 -1.79
N ILE A 104 -13.63 0.34 -2.98
CA ILE A 104 -14.38 -0.39 -4.00
C ILE A 104 -13.49 -1.51 -4.56
N ASP A 105 -14.00 -2.73 -4.56
CA ASP A 105 -13.43 -3.82 -5.36
C ASP A 105 -13.75 -3.58 -6.84
N VAL A 106 -12.80 -2.97 -7.54
CA VAL A 106 -12.96 -2.62 -8.96
C VAL A 106 -13.19 -3.86 -9.82
N ASN A 107 -12.51 -4.96 -9.53
CA ASN A 107 -12.64 -6.20 -10.30
C ASN A 107 -14.05 -6.81 -10.12
N ALA A 108 -14.52 -6.89 -8.89
CA ALA A 108 -15.88 -7.37 -8.61
C ALA A 108 -16.94 -6.46 -9.21
N ALA A 109 -16.77 -5.13 -9.12
CA ALA A 109 -17.69 -4.16 -9.70
C ALA A 109 -17.77 -4.28 -11.23
N LEU A 110 -16.63 -4.39 -11.91
CA LEU A 110 -16.58 -4.56 -13.37
C LEU A 110 -17.12 -5.93 -13.80
N ALA A 111 -16.84 -6.99 -13.07
CA ALA A 111 -17.40 -8.31 -13.33
C ALA A 111 -18.94 -8.29 -13.21
N TYR A 112 -19.47 -7.66 -12.17
CA TYR A 112 -20.91 -7.45 -12.02
C TYR A 112 -21.49 -6.62 -13.17
N ALA A 113 -20.86 -5.51 -13.52
CA ALA A 113 -21.31 -4.67 -14.64
C ALA A 113 -21.33 -5.44 -15.98
N ALA A 114 -20.33 -6.30 -16.23
CA ALA A 114 -20.29 -7.16 -17.41
C ALA A 114 -21.41 -8.21 -17.42
N GLN A 115 -21.64 -8.89 -16.29
CA GLN A 115 -22.71 -9.87 -16.14
C GLN A 115 -24.10 -9.24 -16.37
N GLN A 116 -24.31 -8.05 -15.84
CA GLN A 116 -25.57 -7.31 -15.96
C GLN A 116 -25.66 -6.48 -17.26
N ARG A 117 -24.61 -6.50 -18.10
CA ARG A 117 -24.52 -5.71 -19.34
C ARG A 117 -24.74 -4.21 -19.13
N LEU A 118 -24.37 -3.67 -17.95
CA LEU A 118 -24.61 -2.27 -17.60
C LEU A 118 -23.86 -1.28 -18.48
N LEU A 119 -22.75 -1.72 -19.09
CA LEU A 119 -21.92 -0.89 -19.99
C LEU A 119 -22.19 -1.21 -21.46
N ALA A 120 -23.17 -2.06 -21.79
CA ALA A 120 -23.52 -2.36 -23.17
C ALA A 120 -24.29 -1.17 -23.79
N ILE A 121 -23.81 -0.69 -24.94
CA ILE A 121 -24.47 0.36 -25.73
C ILE A 121 -25.27 -0.34 -26.83
N GLY A 122 -26.59 -0.31 -26.75
CA GLY A 122 -27.51 -0.85 -27.73
C GLY A 122 -28.69 0.09 -28.00
N ARG A 123 -29.35 -0.04 -29.15
CA ARG A 123 -30.45 0.85 -29.56
C ARG A 123 -31.70 0.74 -28.67
N GLU A 124 -31.78 -0.24 -27.78
CA GLU A 124 -32.93 -0.54 -26.92
C GLU A 124 -32.54 -0.78 -25.45
N HIS A 125 -31.64 0.05 -24.92
CA HIS A 125 -31.38 -0.06 -23.50
C HIS A 125 -32.38 0.83 -22.74
N PRO A 126 -33.28 0.27 -21.90
CA PRO A 126 -34.12 1.08 -21.04
C PRO A 126 -33.19 1.87 -20.11
N GLN A 127 -33.27 3.19 -20.15
CA GLN A 127 -32.56 4.07 -19.21
C GLN A 127 -33.04 3.70 -17.79
N HIS A 128 -32.25 2.93 -17.07
CA HIS A 128 -32.47 2.75 -15.64
C HIS A 128 -32.02 4.06 -14.97
N PRO A 129 -32.94 4.86 -14.40
CA PRO A 129 -32.54 6.02 -13.64
C PRO A 129 -31.69 5.53 -12.46
N LEU A 130 -30.48 6.03 -12.35
CA LEU A 130 -29.68 5.91 -11.15
C LEU A 130 -30.45 6.58 -10.01
N ASN A 131 -31.21 5.80 -9.26
CA ASN A 131 -31.81 6.24 -8.00
C ASN A 131 -30.67 6.35 -6.98
N LEU A 132 -29.95 7.45 -6.99
CA LEU A 132 -29.10 7.87 -5.91
C LEU A 132 -30.04 8.36 -4.80
N ALA A 133 -30.43 7.47 -3.91
CA ALA A 133 -31.07 7.87 -2.67
C ALA A 133 -30.06 8.63 -1.79
N PRO A 134 -30.50 9.69 -1.08
CA PRO A 134 -29.64 10.56 -0.27
C PRO A 134 -28.97 9.84 0.90
#